data_70c8c8d0e896f9b769b78cee5227c3e0
#
_entry.id   70c8c8d0e896f9b769b78cee5227c3e0
#
_cell.length_a   1.000
_cell.length_b   1.000
_cell.length_c   1.000
_cell.angle_alpha   90.00
_cell.angle_beta   90.00
_cell.angle_gamma   90.00
#
_symmetry.space_group_name_H-M   'P 1'
#
loop_
_entity.id
_entity.type
_entity.pdbx_description
1 polymer ?
#
loop_
_entity_poly.entity_id
_entity_poly.type
_entity_poly.pdbx_seq_one_letter_code
_entity_poly.pdbx_strand_id
1 'polypeptide(L)'
;MPPKSSRPGFRTVSGSERQKYTRGQISGPCDGDETVRATVMVRRKNAREFEHLVRRFEQGSLSHPVQPLTSEEFAERFGADPVDLQAVADFAAQAGLRVEETDAARRIVVLSGSVEQMNKAFGVALQKCEEGGRTFRVREGSISVPEAIGGIVTGVFGLDERPQARPHFRLQSAATQAVAYSPIQVANLYQFPSNTTGVGETIGIIELGGGFETTDLDNFFQGLGITTSPQVTAVSVDGAQNVPGGDPNGADGEVELDIEVAGSVAPGAAQKVYFAPNTDQGFMDAVSSAIQDSEVSIISISWGEAESEYTAQTLNSFNQIFQDAVTLGKTVFVASGDNGSSDGVSDGQNHVDFPASSPYVVGCGGTTLEASTNGSTIESETVWNEDAQGEGATGGGVSDVFPLPSYQANANVPPPQNSNGGRGVPDVSGDADPETGYNVVIDGSNQVIGGTSAVAPLYAALFARINEALRGQNLPRVGFVNPQLYQFPGAFNDITSGNNGAFQAGPGWDAASGLGSPKGDSLLADLSGGSSSNLTGS
;
A
#
# COMPACT_ATOMS: atom_id res chain seq x y z
N MET A 1 -31.50 8.42 -1.12
CA MET A 1 -32.60 8.08 -0.19
C MET A 1 -32.23 8.59 1.19
N PRO A 2 -33.14 9.07 2.05
CA PRO A 2 -32.79 9.44 3.41
C PRO A 2 -32.30 8.18 4.15
N PRO A 3 -31.32 8.30 5.08
CA PRO A 3 -30.82 7.17 5.85
C PRO A 3 -31.99 6.48 6.58
N LYS A 4 -32.05 5.14 6.44
CA LYS A 4 -33.02 4.33 7.20
C LYS A 4 -32.86 4.67 8.68
N SER A 5 -33.98 4.91 9.39
CA SER A 5 -34.05 5.36 10.78
C SER A 5 -33.09 4.58 11.66
N SER A 6 -32.24 5.31 12.39
CA SER A 6 -31.35 4.75 13.42
C SER A 6 -32.18 3.97 14.43
N ARG A 7 -31.74 2.76 14.76
CA ARG A 7 -32.30 1.94 15.86
C ARG A 7 -32.27 2.80 17.14
N PRO A 8 -33.38 2.95 17.88
CA PRO A 8 -33.40 3.74 19.09
C PRO A 8 -32.27 3.33 20.06
N GLY A 9 -31.50 4.29 20.56
CA GLY A 9 -30.35 4.06 21.43
C GLY A 9 -29.07 3.59 20.72
N PHE A 10 -29.05 3.61 19.36
CA PHE A 10 -27.90 3.29 18.55
C PHE A 10 -27.51 4.48 17.66
N ARG A 11 -26.22 4.59 17.40
CA ARG A 11 -25.62 5.57 16.49
C ARG A 11 -24.94 4.84 15.34
N THR A 12 -25.12 5.34 14.11
CA THR A 12 -24.42 4.85 12.93
C THR A 12 -22.94 5.17 13.01
N VAL A 13 -22.09 4.19 12.72
CA VAL A 13 -20.65 4.40 12.52
C VAL A 13 -20.47 5.14 11.20
N SER A 14 -19.85 6.30 11.27
CA SER A 14 -19.72 7.21 10.12
C SER A 14 -18.94 6.56 8.98
N GLY A 15 -19.44 6.66 7.75
CA GLY A 15 -18.78 6.13 6.56
C GLY A 15 -18.84 4.60 6.42
N SER A 16 -19.59 3.90 7.29
CA SER A 16 -19.71 2.44 7.25
C SER A 16 -20.73 1.93 6.21
N GLU A 17 -21.39 2.82 5.48
CA GLU A 17 -22.37 2.44 4.45
C GLU A 17 -21.71 1.56 3.39
N ARG A 18 -22.28 0.38 3.17
CA ARG A 18 -21.85 -0.58 2.15
C ARG A 18 -22.96 -0.79 1.14
N GLN A 19 -22.63 -0.66 -0.13
CA GLN A 19 -23.55 -0.97 -1.21
C GLN A 19 -23.75 -2.48 -1.33
N LYS A 20 -24.90 -2.85 -1.91
CA LYS A 20 -25.18 -4.25 -2.23
C LYS A 20 -24.06 -4.80 -3.11
N TYR A 21 -23.56 -5.99 -2.74
CA TYR A 21 -22.59 -6.67 -3.57
C TYR A 21 -23.24 -7.24 -4.84
N THR A 22 -22.70 -6.93 -6.00
CA THR A 22 -23.30 -7.26 -7.31
C THR A 22 -22.45 -8.20 -8.17
N ARG A 23 -21.18 -8.44 -7.79
CA ARG A 23 -20.27 -9.35 -8.52
C ARG A 23 -20.61 -10.83 -8.23
N GLY A 24 -21.13 -11.13 -7.04
CA GLY A 24 -21.51 -12.48 -6.61
C GLY A 24 -23.02 -12.69 -6.44
N GLN A 25 -23.42 -13.94 -6.23
CA GLN A 25 -24.80 -14.34 -5.98
C GLN A 25 -25.05 -14.47 -4.48
N ILE A 26 -26.02 -13.73 -3.95
CA ILE A 26 -26.46 -13.89 -2.56
C ILE A 26 -27.26 -15.18 -2.46
N SER A 27 -26.78 -16.14 -1.64
CA SER A 27 -27.39 -17.46 -1.44
C SER A 27 -28.28 -17.54 -0.19
N GLY A 28 -28.28 -16.50 0.65
CA GLY A 28 -29.14 -16.41 1.84
C GLY A 28 -28.42 -15.86 3.07
N PRO A 29 -29.07 -15.92 4.25
CA PRO A 29 -28.44 -15.51 5.49
C PRO A 29 -27.28 -16.44 5.87
N CYS A 30 -26.27 -15.91 6.57
CA CYS A 30 -25.23 -16.74 7.18
C CYS A 30 -25.80 -17.64 8.26
N ASP A 31 -25.09 -18.72 8.58
CA ASP A 31 -25.46 -19.59 9.72
C ASP A 31 -25.33 -18.78 11.01
N GLY A 32 -26.39 -18.78 11.83
CA GLY A 32 -26.44 -17.99 13.06
C GLY A 32 -25.35 -18.34 14.08
N ASP A 33 -24.89 -19.59 14.08
CA ASP A 33 -23.88 -20.12 15.00
C ASP A 33 -22.43 -19.99 14.47
N GLU A 34 -22.26 -19.60 13.20
CA GLU A 34 -20.93 -19.36 12.61
C GLU A 34 -20.19 -18.29 13.41
N THR A 35 -18.92 -18.56 13.76
CA THR A 35 -18.08 -17.59 14.49
C THR A 35 -17.55 -16.51 13.56
N VAL A 36 -17.74 -15.28 13.96
CA VAL A 36 -17.23 -14.07 13.28
C VAL A 36 -16.24 -13.36 14.19
N ARG A 37 -15.14 -12.94 13.62
CA ARG A 37 -14.16 -12.06 14.25
C ARG A 37 -14.30 -10.66 13.65
N ALA A 38 -14.26 -9.62 14.47
CA ALA A 38 -14.38 -8.23 14.03
C ALA A 38 -13.43 -7.32 14.81
N THR A 39 -12.74 -6.44 14.10
CA THR A 39 -11.90 -5.40 14.68
C THR A 39 -12.70 -4.11 14.85
N VAL A 40 -12.81 -3.63 16.09
CA VAL A 40 -13.40 -2.32 16.43
C VAL A 40 -12.29 -1.32 16.64
N MET A 41 -12.20 -0.33 15.75
CA MET A 41 -11.25 0.76 15.85
C MET A 41 -11.85 1.89 16.71
N VAL A 42 -11.04 2.42 17.64
CA VAL A 42 -11.46 3.53 18.49
C VAL A 42 -10.67 4.80 18.18
N ARG A 43 -11.23 5.93 18.60
CA ARG A 43 -10.61 7.24 18.41
C ARG A 43 -9.23 7.33 19.07
N ARG A 44 -8.40 8.17 18.49
CA ARG A 44 -7.09 8.56 19.03
C ARG A 44 -7.26 9.52 20.19
N LYS A 45 -6.48 9.35 21.25
CA LYS A 45 -6.30 10.41 22.25
C LYS A 45 -5.42 11.54 21.68
N ASN A 46 -5.57 12.75 22.19
CA ASN A 46 -4.81 13.94 21.77
C ASN A 46 -4.85 14.22 20.23
N ALA A 47 -5.99 13.95 19.58
CA ALA A 47 -6.13 14.02 18.11
C ALA A 47 -5.63 15.36 17.52
N ARG A 48 -5.93 16.52 18.16
CA ARG A 48 -5.47 17.84 17.68
C ARG A 48 -3.96 18.00 17.72
N GLU A 49 -3.30 17.48 18.77
CA GLU A 49 -1.83 17.50 18.88
C GLU A 49 -1.21 16.62 17.79
N PHE A 50 -1.81 15.46 17.56
CA PHE A 50 -1.40 14.55 16.50
C PHE A 50 -1.50 15.18 15.10
N GLU A 51 -2.62 15.81 14.77
CA GLU A 51 -2.80 16.55 13.52
C GLU A 51 -1.76 17.68 13.34
N HIS A 52 -1.40 18.37 14.42
CA HIS A 52 -0.31 19.36 14.39
C HIS A 52 1.04 18.72 14.12
N LEU A 53 1.31 17.55 14.69
CA LEU A 53 2.54 16.81 14.46
C LEU A 53 2.62 16.34 13.00
N VAL A 54 1.58 15.74 12.44
CA VAL A 54 1.53 15.32 11.04
C VAL A 54 1.78 16.50 10.10
N ARG A 55 1.11 17.64 10.31
CA ARG A 55 1.37 18.85 9.51
C ARG A 55 2.82 19.34 9.59
N ARG A 56 3.50 19.15 10.70
CA ARG A 56 4.94 19.48 10.80
C ARG A 56 5.79 18.57 9.92
N PHE A 57 5.46 17.29 9.78
CA PHE A 57 6.12 16.39 8.84
C PHE A 57 5.84 16.80 7.40
N GLU A 58 4.59 17.14 7.04
CA GLU A 58 4.23 17.62 5.70
C GLU A 58 4.97 18.91 5.30
N GLN A 59 5.32 19.75 6.27
CA GLN A 59 6.03 21.02 6.07
C GLN A 59 7.52 20.91 6.35
N GLY A 60 7.98 19.74 6.80
CA GLY A 60 9.37 19.49 7.17
C GLY A 60 10.33 19.71 6.01
N SER A 61 11.52 20.20 6.32
CA SER A 61 12.62 20.33 5.38
C SER A 61 13.86 19.60 5.91
N LEU A 62 14.79 19.25 5.01
CA LEU A 62 16.06 18.62 5.39
C LEU A 62 16.87 19.47 6.38
N SER A 63 16.73 20.81 6.32
CA SER A 63 17.42 21.72 7.24
C SER A 63 16.81 21.75 8.66
N HIS A 64 15.56 21.33 8.82
CA HIS A 64 14.82 21.29 10.07
C HIS A 64 13.99 20.01 10.19
N PRO A 65 14.64 18.83 10.27
CA PRO A 65 13.93 17.56 10.28
C PRO A 65 13.07 17.43 11.54
N VAL A 66 11.85 16.94 11.37
CA VAL A 66 11.00 16.54 12.48
C VAL A 66 11.46 15.17 12.95
N GLN A 67 11.76 15.02 14.24
CA GLN A 67 12.19 13.73 14.77
C GLN A 67 10.97 12.80 14.88
N PRO A 68 11.07 11.56 14.34
CA PRO A 68 10.05 10.54 14.53
C PRO A 68 9.92 10.16 16.01
N LEU A 69 8.74 9.66 16.36
CA LEU A 69 8.47 9.09 17.67
C LEU A 69 8.97 7.64 17.75
N THR A 70 9.32 7.20 18.96
CA THR A 70 9.41 5.76 19.22
C THR A 70 7.99 5.16 19.32
N SER A 71 7.89 3.83 19.17
CA SER A 71 6.59 3.13 19.31
C SER A 71 5.99 3.36 20.71
N GLU A 72 6.82 3.44 21.76
CA GLU A 72 6.38 3.69 23.13
C GLU A 72 5.84 5.12 23.30
N GLU A 73 6.57 6.13 22.80
CA GLU A 73 6.14 7.53 22.83
C GLU A 73 4.84 7.71 22.03
N PHE A 74 4.73 7.05 20.89
CA PHE A 74 3.53 7.07 20.06
C PHE A 74 2.33 6.48 20.82
N ALA A 75 2.46 5.27 21.37
CA ALA A 75 1.40 4.59 22.11
C ALA A 75 0.96 5.42 23.34
N GLU A 76 1.93 5.98 24.08
CA GLU A 76 1.64 6.81 25.24
C GLU A 76 0.90 8.11 24.88
N ARG A 77 1.30 8.79 23.81
CA ARG A 77 0.75 10.11 23.44
C ARG A 77 -0.48 10.03 22.56
N PHE A 78 -0.53 9.10 21.62
CA PHE A 78 -1.45 9.08 20.49
C PHE A 78 -2.21 7.76 20.29
N GLY A 79 -1.97 6.76 21.10
CA GLY A 79 -2.76 5.53 21.12
C GLY A 79 -4.21 5.76 21.58
N ALA A 80 -4.94 4.71 21.83
CA ALA A 80 -6.28 4.78 22.41
C ALA A 80 -6.23 5.17 23.89
N ASP A 81 -7.28 5.84 24.37
CA ASP A 81 -7.50 6.01 25.81
C ASP A 81 -7.92 4.66 26.40
N PRO A 82 -7.31 4.18 27.50
CA PRO A 82 -7.71 2.95 28.16
C PRO A 82 -9.20 2.91 28.55
N VAL A 83 -9.78 4.09 28.85
CA VAL A 83 -11.21 4.20 29.17
C VAL A 83 -12.08 3.93 27.94
N ASP A 84 -11.66 4.36 26.76
CA ASP A 84 -12.38 4.09 25.49
C ASP A 84 -12.30 2.60 25.13
N LEU A 85 -11.13 1.97 25.30
CA LEU A 85 -10.95 0.51 25.09
C LEU A 85 -11.83 -0.29 26.05
N GLN A 86 -11.86 0.09 27.33
CA GLN A 86 -12.70 -0.58 28.32
C GLN A 86 -14.20 -0.42 28.01
N ALA A 87 -14.62 0.75 27.52
CA ALA A 87 -16.02 0.96 27.13
C ALA A 87 -16.46 0.02 25.99
N VAL A 88 -15.57 -0.25 25.03
CA VAL A 88 -15.83 -1.25 23.97
C VAL A 88 -15.83 -2.67 24.53
N ALA A 89 -14.95 -3.00 25.47
CA ALA A 89 -14.92 -4.30 26.12
C ALA A 89 -16.21 -4.54 26.96
N ASP A 90 -16.69 -3.54 27.66
CA ASP A 90 -17.95 -3.59 28.43
C ASP A 90 -19.17 -3.77 27.49
N PHE A 91 -19.16 -3.10 26.34
CA PHE A 91 -20.16 -3.33 25.28
C PHE A 91 -20.11 -4.78 24.78
N ALA A 92 -18.92 -5.30 24.49
CA ALA A 92 -18.76 -6.67 24.03
C ALA A 92 -19.35 -7.67 25.03
N ALA A 93 -19.05 -7.52 26.32
CA ALA A 93 -19.59 -8.36 27.39
C ALA A 93 -21.12 -8.30 27.45
N GLN A 94 -21.71 -7.10 27.34
CA GLN A 94 -23.17 -6.92 27.32
C GLN A 94 -23.85 -7.53 26.09
N ALA A 95 -23.16 -7.54 24.95
CA ALA A 95 -23.60 -8.14 23.70
C ALA A 95 -23.37 -9.66 23.64
N GLY A 96 -22.72 -10.26 24.64
CA GLY A 96 -22.31 -11.65 24.67
C GLY A 96 -21.15 -11.99 23.74
N LEU A 97 -20.38 -10.98 23.32
CA LEU A 97 -19.17 -11.13 22.51
C LEU A 97 -17.96 -11.35 23.41
N ARG A 98 -16.95 -12.00 22.87
CA ARG A 98 -15.66 -12.19 23.54
C ARG A 98 -14.64 -11.17 23.03
N VAL A 99 -13.87 -10.59 23.92
CA VAL A 99 -12.67 -9.79 23.57
C VAL A 99 -11.51 -10.76 23.38
N GLU A 100 -10.94 -10.76 22.18
CA GLU A 100 -9.78 -11.58 21.82
C GLU A 100 -8.47 -10.83 22.05
N GLU A 101 -8.46 -9.54 21.70
CA GLU A 101 -7.28 -8.70 21.75
C GLU A 101 -7.67 -7.26 22.06
N THR A 102 -6.77 -6.53 22.71
CA THR A 102 -6.87 -5.09 22.91
C THR A 102 -5.48 -4.48 22.70
N ASP A 103 -5.37 -3.57 21.74
CA ASP A 103 -4.12 -2.89 21.42
C ASP A 103 -4.31 -1.37 21.45
N ALA A 104 -3.63 -0.72 22.38
CA ALA A 104 -3.73 0.73 22.54
C ALA A 104 -2.98 1.50 21.44
N ALA A 105 -1.86 1.01 20.93
CA ALA A 105 -1.08 1.66 19.90
C ALA A 105 -1.83 1.62 18.55
N ARG A 106 -2.36 0.46 18.19
CA ARG A 106 -3.20 0.25 17.01
C ARG A 106 -4.62 0.80 17.18
N ARG A 107 -5.02 1.15 18.40
CA ARG A 107 -6.34 1.67 18.76
C ARG A 107 -7.48 0.70 18.43
N ILE A 108 -7.29 -0.58 18.68
CA ILE A 108 -8.24 -1.62 18.32
C ILE A 108 -8.67 -2.45 19.53
N VAL A 109 -9.90 -2.99 19.43
CA VAL A 109 -10.41 -4.11 20.24
C VAL A 109 -10.93 -5.16 19.26
N VAL A 110 -10.34 -6.35 19.28
CA VAL A 110 -10.78 -7.48 18.46
C VAL A 110 -11.81 -8.28 19.22
N LEU A 111 -12.96 -8.48 18.59
CA LEU A 111 -14.11 -9.17 19.16
C LEU A 111 -14.42 -10.45 18.39
N SER A 112 -14.91 -11.47 19.08
CA SER A 112 -15.48 -12.66 18.45
C SER A 112 -16.86 -13.01 19.02
N GLY A 113 -17.67 -13.63 18.19
CA GLY A 113 -18.99 -14.08 18.56
C GLY A 113 -19.71 -14.73 17.38
N SER A 114 -20.93 -15.24 17.61
CA SER A 114 -21.71 -15.82 16.53
C SER A 114 -22.27 -14.76 15.57
N VAL A 115 -22.61 -15.17 14.34
CA VAL A 115 -23.31 -14.30 13.37
C VAL A 115 -24.55 -13.66 14.00
N GLU A 116 -25.33 -14.39 14.78
CA GLU A 116 -26.52 -13.85 15.46
C GLU A 116 -26.13 -12.73 16.44
N GLN A 117 -25.09 -12.96 17.24
CA GLN A 117 -24.58 -11.95 18.18
C GLN A 117 -24.06 -10.71 17.46
N MET A 118 -23.27 -10.88 16.39
CA MET A 118 -22.74 -9.77 15.59
C MET A 118 -23.86 -8.97 14.90
N ASN A 119 -24.85 -9.66 14.31
CA ASN A 119 -26.00 -9.00 13.71
C ASN A 119 -26.74 -8.13 14.72
N LYS A 120 -26.93 -8.64 15.94
CA LYS A 120 -27.60 -7.91 17.02
C LYS A 120 -26.74 -6.77 17.57
N ALA A 121 -25.45 -7.01 17.77
CA ALA A 121 -24.52 -6.03 18.35
C ALA A 121 -24.34 -4.81 17.44
N PHE A 122 -24.14 -5.05 16.13
CA PHE A 122 -23.78 -4.02 15.15
C PHE A 122 -24.94 -3.57 14.24
N GLY A 123 -26.14 -4.16 14.42
CA GLY A 123 -27.31 -3.77 13.66
C GLY A 123 -27.23 -4.11 12.17
N VAL A 124 -26.56 -5.18 11.81
CA VAL A 124 -26.34 -5.66 10.44
C VAL A 124 -27.12 -6.94 10.15
N ALA A 125 -27.19 -7.34 8.88
CA ALA A 125 -27.72 -8.63 8.43
C ALA A 125 -26.67 -9.27 7.52
N LEU A 126 -25.91 -10.21 8.09
CA LEU A 126 -24.85 -10.91 7.38
C LEU A 126 -25.43 -11.97 6.45
N GLN A 127 -24.99 -11.99 5.19
CA GLN A 127 -25.48 -12.87 4.14
C GLN A 127 -24.32 -13.64 3.51
N LYS A 128 -24.60 -14.85 3.04
CA LYS A 128 -23.64 -15.62 2.22
C LYS A 128 -23.70 -15.16 0.78
N CYS A 129 -22.54 -15.00 0.19
CA CYS A 129 -22.34 -14.68 -1.22
C CYS A 129 -21.44 -15.74 -1.86
N GLU A 130 -21.78 -16.14 -3.07
CA GLU A 130 -21.01 -17.07 -3.89
C GLU A 130 -20.44 -16.33 -5.11
N GLU A 131 -19.13 -16.40 -5.31
CA GLU A 131 -18.43 -15.80 -6.42
C GLU A 131 -17.19 -16.64 -6.77
N GLY A 132 -16.99 -16.99 -8.04
CA GLY A 132 -15.80 -17.71 -8.50
C GLY A 132 -15.56 -19.05 -7.78
N GLY A 133 -16.60 -19.72 -7.30
CA GLY A 133 -16.48 -20.97 -6.53
C GLY A 133 -16.11 -20.77 -5.05
N ARG A 134 -15.99 -19.55 -4.59
CA ARG A 134 -15.78 -19.19 -3.17
C ARG A 134 -17.09 -18.79 -2.53
N THR A 135 -17.25 -19.09 -1.24
CA THR A 135 -18.36 -18.60 -0.40
C THR A 135 -17.79 -17.72 0.69
N PHE A 136 -18.32 -16.52 0.83
CA PHE A 136 -17.88 -15.57 1.84
C PHE A 136 -19.06 -14.74 2.35
N ARG A 137 -18.84 -14.03 3.43
CA ARG A 137 -19.84 -13.23 4.14
C ARG A 137 -19.87 -11.81 3.62
N VAL A 138 -21.07 -11.27 3.37
CA VAL A 138 -21.27 -9.88 2.94
C VAL A 138 -22.37 -9.20 3.76
N ARG A 139 -22.35 -7.89 3.77
CA ARG A 139 -23.41 -7.05 4.32
C ARG A 139 -23.81 -5.92 3.34
N GLU A 140 -24.97 -5.35 3.59
CA GLU A 140 -25.47 -4.13 2.95
C GLU A 140 -25.87 -3.12 4.04
N GLY A 141 -25.80 -1.82 3.73
CA GLY A 141 -26.17 -0.74 4.65
C GLY A 141 -25.09 -0.42 5.68
N SER A 142 -25.49 0.33 6.69
CA SER A 142 -24.57 0.90 7.69
C SER A 142 -24.43 0.02 8.92
N ILE A 143 -23.29 0.11 9.58
CA ILE A 143 -23.03 -0.45 10.91
C ILE A 143 -23.54 0.54 11.97
N SER A 144 -24.10 0.05 13.06
CA SER A 144 -24.51 0.88 14.18
C SER A 144 -24.03 0.28 15.51
N VAL A 145 -23.68 1.16 16.45
CA VAL A 145 -23.23 0.81 17.80
C VAL A 145 -24.08 1.56 18.85
N PRO A 146 -24.15 1.09 20.09
CA PRO A 146 -24.86 1.82 21.14
C PRO A 146 -24.37 3.27 21.27
N GLU A 147 -25.28 4.19 21.57
CA GLU A 147 -24.99 5.63 21.74
C GLU A 147 -23.84 5.87 22.72
N ALA A 148 -23.73 5.05 23.77
CA ALA A 148 -22.69 5.15 24.80
C ALA A 148 -21.25 5.07 24.24
N ILE A 149 -21.04 4.31 23.16
CA ILE A 149 -19.74 4.15 22.50
C ILE A 149 -19.71 4.80 21.10
N GLY A 150 -20.82 5.38 20.64
CA GLY A 150 -20.95 5.97 19.30
C GLY A 150 -20.04 7.16 19.03
N GLY A 151 -19.51 7.81 20.08
CA GLY A 151 -18.48 8.87 19.96
C GLY A 151 -17.04 8.36 20.11
N ILE A 152 -16.86 7.07 20.40
CA ILE A 152 -15.58 6.40 20.62
C ILE A 152 -15.18 5.60 19.38
N VAL A 153 -16.12 4.80 18.85
CA VAL A 153 -15.88 3.91 17.68
C VAL A 153 -15.75 4.72 16.40
N THR A 154 -14.64 4.53 15.69
CA THR A 154 -14.35 5.17 14.41
C THR A 154 -14.49 4.23 13.23
N GLY A 155 -14.45 2.90 13.46
CA GLY A 155 -14.62 1.89 12.43
C GLY A 155 -14.91 0.52 13.03
N VAL A 156 -15.56 -0.34 12.24
CA VAL A 156 -15.80 -1.76 12.55
C VAL A 156 -15.55 -2.56 11.27
N PHE A 157 -14.64 -3.52 11.32
CA PHE A 157 -14.13 -4.29 10.19
C PHE A 157 -14.28 -5.80 10.46
N GLY A 158 -14.25 -6.63 9.39
CA GLY A 158 -14.38 -8.08 9.50
C GLY A 158 -15.81 -8.60 9.52
N LEU A 159 -16.83 -7.73 9.42
CA LEU A 159 -18.22 -8.15 9.23
C LEU A 159 -18.53 -8.51 7.77
N ASP A 160 -17.72 -8.05 6.83
CA ASP A 160 -17.82 -8.28 5.40
C ASP A 160 -16.49 -8.86 4.91
N GLU A 161 -16.53 -10.00 4.22
CA GLU A 161 -15.36 -10.74 3.76
C GLU A 161 -15.17 -10.66 2.24
N ARG A 162 -15.89 -9.75 1.55
CA ARG A 162 -15.61 -9.55 0.13
C ARG A 162 -14.14 -9.20 -0.08
N PRO A 163 -13.50 -9.73 -1.13
CA PRO A 163 -12.13 -9.34 -1.47
C PRO A 163 -12.01 -7.81 -1.54
N GLN A 164 -11.00 -7.28 -0.86
CA GLN A 164 -10.85 -5.83 -0.70
C GLN A 164 -9.81 -5.24 -1.65
N ALA A 165 -8.88 -6.05 -2.12
CA ALA A 165 -7.84 -5.64 -3.02
C ALA A 165 -7.50 -6.76 -4.00
N ARG A 166 -6.81 -6.41 -5.06
CA ARG A 166 -6.19 -7.33 -6.02
C ARG A 166 -4.71 -7.00 -6.14
N PRO A 167 -3.87 -7.97 -6.52
CA PRO A 167 -2.47 -7.70 -6.79
C PRO A 167 -2.33 -6.93 -8.11
N HIS A 168 -1.29 -6.11 -8.20
CA HIS A 168 -1.00 -5.26 -9.35
C HIS A 168 0.19 -5.78 -10.14
N PHE A 169 0.12 -7.05 -10.58
CA PHE A 169 1.11 -7.63 -11.48
C PHE A 169 0.49 -8.14 -12.77
N ARG A 170 1.33 -8.27 -13.78
CA ARG A 170 0.99 -8.82 -15.09
C ARG A 170 2.04 -9.81 -15.52
N LEU A 171 1.61 -11.02 -15.91
CA LEU A 171 2.47 -11.96 -16.58
C LEU A 171 2.62 -11.56 -18.05
N GLN A 172 3.85 -11.69 -18.57
CA GLN A 172 4.09 -11.51 -19.98
C GLN A 172 3.26 -12.46 -20.82
N SER A 173 2.66 -11.94 -21.89
CA SER A 173 1.97 -12.77 -22.88
C SER A 173 2.96 -13.62 -23.68
N ALA A 174 2.65 -14.91 -23.88
CA ALA A 174 3.47 -15.82 -24.68
C ALA A 174 3.58 -15.43 -26.17
N ALA A 175 2.86 -14.40 -26.62
CA ALA A 175 2.83 -13.93 -28.00
C ALA A 175 3.91 -12.90 -28.34
N THR A 176 4.55 -12.29 -27.34
CA THR A 176 5.53 -11.21 -27.50
C THR A 176 6.95 -11.69 -27.23
N GLN A 177 7.90 -11.15 -27.99
CA GLN A 177 9.33 -11.38 -27.79
C GLN A 177 9.86 -10.26 -26.90
N ALA A 178 9.58 -10.34 -25.58
CA ALA A 178 9.96 -9.31 -24.61
C ALA A 178 11.46 -9.26 -24.36
N VAL A 179 11.90 -8.10 -23.94
CA VAL A 179 13.21 -7.89 -23.31
C VAL A 179 12.98 -8.00 -21.81
N ALA A 180 13.53 -9.00 -21.17
CA ALA A 180 13.39 -9.17 -19.73
C ALA A 180 14.66 -8.77 -19.00
N TYR A 181 14.51 -8.04 -17.90
CA TYR A 181 15.62 -7.60 -17.05
C TYR A 181 15.62 -8.39 -15.73
N SER A 182 16.80 -8.56 -15.13
CA SER A 182 16.84 -8.85 -13.70
C SER A 182 16.57 -7.56 -12.91
N PRO A 183 16.02 -7.64 -11.67
CA PRO A 183 15.84 -6.44 -10.85
C PRO A 183 17.14 -5.65 -10.62
N ILE A 184 18.30 -6.34 -10.58
CA ILE A 184 19.64 -5.72 -10.46
C ILE A 184 19.97 -4.88 -11.71
N GLN A 185 19.58 -5.34 -12.92
CA GLN A 185 19.81 -4.56 -14.15
C GLN A 185 18.98 -3.27 -14.14
N VAL A 186 17.70 -3.34 -13.74
CA VAL A 186 16.83 -2.16 -13.59
C VAL A 186 17.41 -1.19 -12.55
N ALA A 187 17.83 -1.70 -11.38
CA ALA A 187 18.47 -0.88 -10.34
C ALA A 187 19.75 -0.17 -10.84
N ASN A 188 20.53 -0.85 -11.70
CA ASN A 188 21.73 -0.24 -12.31
C ASN A 188 21.36 0.84 -13.34
N LEU A 189 20.34 0.61 -14.18
CA LEU A 189 19.84 1.60 -15.14
C LEU A 189 19.34 2.85 -14.43
N TYR A 190 18.68 2.70 -13.29
CA TYR A 190 18.22 3.79 -12.43
C TYR A 190 19.29 4.32 -11.47
N GLN A 191 20.55 3.92 -11.64
CA GLN A 191 21.72 4.43 -10.90
C GLN A 191 21.54 4.33 -9.38
N PHE A 192 21.09 3.16 -8.89
CA PHE A 192 20.96 2.94 -7.44
C PHE A 192 22.35 2.98 -6.76
N PRO A 193 22.45 3.50 -5.52
CA PRO A 193 23.73 3.64 -4.82
C PRO A 193 24.53 2.33 -4.77
N SER A 194 25.67 2.24 -5.46
CA SER A 194 26.37 0.99 -5.75
C SER A 194 27.09 0.35 -4.55
N ASN A 195 27.41 1.15 -3.51
CA ASN A 195 28.20 0.72 -2.35
C ASN A 195 27.34 0.33 -1.13
N THR A 196 26.04 0.11 -1.33
CA THR A 196 25.08 -0.23 -0.28
C THR A 196 24.25 -1.41 -0.70
N THR A 197 23.75 -2.16 0.28
CA THR A 197 22.91 -3.36 0.08
C THR A 197 21.66 -3.36 0.96
N GLY A 198 21.38 -2.26 1.66
CA GLY A 198 20.26 -2.14 2.59
C GLY A 198 20.55 -2.67 4.01
N VAL A 199 21.80 -2.93 4.35
CA VAL A 199 22.18 -3.45 5.67
C VAL A 199 21.61 -2.59 6.80
N GLY A 200 20.96 -3.25 7.77
CA GLY A 200 20.37 -2.62 8.95
C GLY A 200 19.01 -1.97 8.72
N GLU A 201 18.41 -2.20 7.55
CA GLU A 201 17.02 -1.88 7.25
C GLU A 201 16.16 -3.15 7.23
N THR A 202 14.86 -2.99 7.49
CA THR A 202 13.86 -4.06 7.34
C THR A 202 12.72 -3.54 6.50
N ILE A 203 12.42 -4.25 5.43
CA ILE A 203 11.28 -3.98 4.54
C ILE A 203 10.11 -4.85 4.99
N GLY A 204 8.97 -4.22 5.32
CA GLY A 204 7.70 -4.91 5.53
C GLY A 204 6.97 -5.04 4.20
N ILE A 205 6.58 -6.24 3.83
CA ILE A 205 5.81 -6.55 2.61
C ILE A 205 4.43 -7.00 3.04
N ILE A 206 3.38 -6.45 2.41
CA ILE A 206 1.99 -6.74 2.77
C ILE A 206 1.40 -7.69 1.73
N GLU A 207 0.93 -8.87 2.20
CA GLU A 207 0.38 -9.91 1.34
C GLU A 207 -1.02 -10.35 1.78
N LEU A 208 -1.94 -10.43 0.82
CA LEU A 208 -3.34 -10.75 1.07
C LEU A 208 -3.72 -12.15 0.59
N GLY A 209 -2.78 -13.06 0.58
CA GLY A 209 -2.91 -14.46 0.19
C GLY A 209 -1.60 -15.00 -0.34
N GLY A 210 -1.61 -16.22 -0.87
CA GLY A 210 -0.45 -16.86 -1.47
C GLY A 210 0.65 -17.25 -0.50
N GLY A 211 1.83 -17.44 -1.05
CA GLY A 211 3.00 -17.82 -0.29
C GLY A 211 4.26 -17.91 -1.13
N PHE A 212 5.36 -18.27 -0.49
CA PHE A 212 6.66 -18.49 -1.12
C PHE A 212 7.32 -19.75 -0.57
N GLU A 213 8.11 -20.41 -1.41
CA GLU A 213 8.98 -21.49 -1.01
C GLU A 213 10.41 -20.96 -0.84
N THR A 214 11.01 -21.21 0.32
CA THR A 214 12.40 -20.76 0.61
C THR A 214 13.40 -21.27 -0.41
N THR A 215 13.18 -22.48 -0.95
CA THR A 215 14.05 -23.07 -1.98
C THR A 215 14.01 -22.31 -3.30
N ASP A 216 12.89 -21.73 -3.67
CA ASP A 216 12.74 -20.96 -4.90
C ASP A 216 13.45 -19.61 -4.77
N LEU A 217 13.27 -18.94 -3.64
CA LEU A 217 14.01 -17.72 -3.30
C LEU A 217 15.51 -17.93 -3.29
N ASP A 218 15.99 -19.01 -2.66
CA ASP A 218 17.43 -19.34 -2.62
C ASP A 218 17.98 -19.61 -4.02
N ASN A 219 17.25 -20.34 -4.86
CA ASN A 219 17.64 -20.60 -6.25
C ASN A 219 17.69 -19.30 -7.08
N PHE A 220 16.69 -18.43 -6.93
CA PHE A 220 16.64 -17.16 -7.61
C PHE A 220 17.82 -16.26 -7.22
N PHE A 221 18.05 -16.02 -5.93
CA PHE A 221 19.13 -15.16 -5.46
C PHE A 221 20.51 -15.70 -5.84
N GLN A 222 20.72 -17.03 -5.74
CA GLN A 222 21.96 -17.67 -6.19
C GLN A 222 22.15 -17.52 -7.71
N GLY A 223 21.08 -17.64 -8.49
CA GLY A 223 21.09 -17.44 -9.95
C GLY A 223 21.55 -16.02 -10.34
N LEU A 224 21.28 -15.03 -9.51
CA LEU A 224 21.73 -13.65 -9.68
C LEU A 224 23.15 -13.40 -9.10
N GLY A 225 23.80 -14.42 -8.54
CA GLY A 225 25.13 -14.30 -7.92
C GLY A 225 25.13 -13.69 -6.52
N ILE A 226 23.97 -13.60 -5.87
CA ILE A 226 23.84 -13.16 -4.49
C ILE A 226 24.26 -14.33 -3.58
N THR A 227 25.42 -14.20 -2.95
CA THR A 227 26.04 -15.30 -2.18
C THR A 227 25.44 -15.51 -0.78
N THR A 228 24.73 -14.53 -0.27
CA THR A 228 23.99 -14.60 0.98
C THR A 228 22.56 -14.14 0.71
N SER A 229 21.63 -15.08 0.72
CA SER A 229 20.21 -14.79 0.52
C SER A 229 19.71 -13.79 1.56
N PRO A 230 18.83 -12.84 1.18
CA PRO A 230 18.14 -11.98 2.13
C PRO A 230 17.42 -12.79 3.22
N GLN A 231 17.34 -12.24 4.42
CA GLN A 231 16.56 -12.84 5.49
C GLN A 231 15.09 -12.53 5.26
N VAL A 232 14.28 -13.54 4.91
CA VAL A 232 12.83 -13.42 4.71
C VAL A 232 12.10 -14.11 5.86
N THR A 233 11.15 -13.44 6.48
CA THR A 233 10.36 -13.96 7.61
C THR A 233 8.88 -13.73 7.37
N ALA A 234 8.09 -14.81 7.38
CA ALA A 234 6.63 -14.74 7.31
C ALA A 234 6.04 -14.32 8.67
N VAL A 235 5.14 -13.36 8.65
CA VAL A 235 4.39 -12.86 9.81
C VAL A 235 2.90 -13.13 9.59
N SER A 236 2.28 -13.89 10.49
CA SER A 236 0.84 -14.20 10.44
C SER A 236 0.02 -13.05 11.02
N VAL A 237 -0.97 -12.57 10.27
CA VAL A 237 -1.95 -11.59 10.72
C VAL A 237 -3.35 -12.20 10.53
N ASP A 238 -4.19 -12.10 11.54
CA ASP A 238 -5.57 -12.64 11.57
C ASP A 238 -5.67 -14.14 11.21
N GLY A 239 -4.58 -14.88 11.44
CA GLY A 239 -4.52 -16.32 11.22
C GLY A 239 -4.11 -16.74 9.81
N ALA A 240 -3.93 -15.81 8.87
CA ALA A 240 -3.34 -16.12 7.57
C ALA A 240 -1.86 -16.48 7.72
N GLN A 241 -1.35 -17.28 6.81
CA GLN A 241 0.02 -17.81 6.86
C GLN A 241 0.62 -17.83 5.47
N ASN A 242 1.92 -17.99 5.39
CA ASN A 242 2.62 -18.35 4.16
C ASN A 242 2.13 -19.72 3.69
N VAL A 243 1.32 -19.75 2.63
CA VAL A 243 0.73 -20.97 2.07
C VAL A 243 0.87 -20.92 0.55
N PRO A 244 2.07 -21.30 0.01
CA PRO A 244 2.24 -21.39 -1.42
C PRO A 244 1.27 -22.43 -1.99
N GLY A 245 0.50 -22.05 -3.00
CA GLY A 245 -0.58 -22.84 -3.57
C GLY A 245 -0.25 -23.50 -4.90
N GLY A 246 0.90 -23.15 -5.51
CA GLY A 246 1.24 -23.53 -6.87
C GLY A 246 0.37 -22.80 -7.90
N ASP A 247 0.00 -21.55 -7.63
CA ASP A 247 -0.75 -20.66 -8.52
C ASP A 247 0.08 -19.43 -8.89
N PRO A 248 1.00 -19.56 -9.87
CA PRO A 248 1.87 -18.47 -10.29
C PRO A 248 1.11 -17.31 -10.96
N ASN A 249 -0.16 -17.52 -11.37
CA ASN A 249 -1.01 -16.45 -11.91
C ASN A 249 -1.88 -15.79 -10.85
N GLY A 250 -1.78 -16.25 -9.62
CA GLY A 250 -2.54 -15.76 -8.47
C GLY A 250 -1.64 -15.08 -7.43
N ALA A 251 -2.00 -15.22 -6.17
CA ALA A 251 -1.31 -14.54 -5.09
C ALA A 251 0.15 -14.99 -4.87
N ASP A 252 0.54 -16.21 -5.26
CA ASP A 252 1.94 -16.68 -5.16
C ASP A 252 2.86 -15.84 -6.05
N GLY A 253 2.38 -15.50 -7.27
CA GLY A 253 3.11 -14.63 -8.19
C GLY A 253 3.40 -13.25 -7.60
N GLU A 254 2.46 -12.67 -6.88
CA GLU A 254 2.66 -11.39 -6.20
C GLU A 254 3.70 -11.50 -5.07
N VAL A 255 3.53 -12.49 -4.20
CA VAL A 255 4.40 -12.71 -3.03
C VAL A 255 5.86 -12.89 -3.45
N GLU A 256 6.12 -13.76 -4.44
CA GLU A 256 7.48 -14.05 -4.89
C GLU A 256 8.07 -12.87 -5.67
N LEU A 257 7.27 -12.16 -6.50
CA LEU A 257 7.70 -10.93 -7.17
C LEU A 257 8.21 -9.89 -6.17
N ASP A 258 7.41 -9.57 -5.15
CA ASP A 258 7.75 -8.54 -4.16
C ASP A 258 9.04 -8.89 -3.42
N ILE A 259 9.16 -10.14 -2.94
CA ILE A 259 10.33 -10.63 -2.22
C ILE A 259 11.57 -10.63 -3.10
N GLU A 260 11.45 -11.11 -4.33
CA GLU A 260 12.57 -11.27 -5.26
C GLU A 260 13.09 -9.93 -5.76
N VAL A 261 12.19 -8.99 -6.09
CA VAL A 261 12.59 -7.62 -6.49
C VAL A 261 13.28 -6.91 -5.33
N ALA A 262 12.64 -6.84 -4.15
CA ALA A 262 13.22 -6.16 -3.00
C ALA A 262 14.54 -6.81 -2.56
N GLY A 263 14.57 -8.15 -2.48
CA GLY A 263 15.73 -8.90 -1.98
C GLY A 263 16.93 -8.90 -2.90
N SER A 264 16.71 -8.92 -4.23
CA SER A 264 17.84 -8.85 -5.17
C SER A 264 18.49 -7.48 -5.23
N VAL A 265 17.72 -6.42 -5.06
CA VAL A 265 18.19 -5.04 -5.11
C VAL A 265 18.79 -4.60 -3.77
N ALA A 266 18.22 -5.04 -2.64
CA ALA A 266 18.71 -4.73 -1.30
C ALA A 266 18.99 -6.00 -0.49
N PRO A 267 19.96 -6.85 -0.90
CA PRO A 267 20.18 -8.17 -0.29
C PRO A 267 20.65 -8.14 1.17
N GLY A 268 21.07 -7.00 1.67
CA GLY A 268 21.43 -6.80 3.07
C GLY A 268 20.27 -6.35 3.96
N ALA A 269 19.13 -6.00 3.40
CA ALA A 269 17.92 -5.69 4.15
C ALA A 269 17.20 -6.98 4.56
N ALA A 270 16.65 -7.02 5.78
CA ALA A 270 15.71 -8.05 6.16
C ALA A 270 14.32 -7.78 5.55
N GLN A 271 13.56 -8.83 5.30
CA GLN A 271 12.19 -8.75 4.81
C GLN A 271 11.24 -9.42 5.80
N LYS A 272 10.17 -8.75 6.18
CA LYS A 272 9.05 -9.29 6.95
C LYS A 272 7.79 -9.26 6.09
N VAL A 273 7.30 -10.44 5.73
CA VAL A 273 6.13 -10.61 4.85
C VAL A 273 4.90 -10.83 5.71
N TYR A 274 4.00 -9.85 5.74
CA TYR A 274 2.79 -9.85 6.57
C TYR A 274 1.63 -10.45 5.79
N PHE A 275 1.33 -11.72 6.05
CA PHE A 275 0.20 -12.44 5.45
C PHE A 275 -1.09 -12.16 6.21
N ALA A 276 -2.13 -11.68 5.50
CA ALA A 276 -3.45 -11.44 6.04
C ALA A 276 -4.56 -11.94 5.09
N PRO A 277 -5.79 -12.21 5.60
CA PRO A 277 -6.92 -12.45 4.71
C PRO A 277 -7.22 -11.23 3.84
N ASN A 278 -7.58 -11.45 2.57
CA ASN A 278 -8.00 -10.38 1.67
C ASN A 278 -9.41 -9.88 2.03
N THR A 279 -9.50 -9.14 3.11
CA THR A 279 -10.71 -8.50 3.64
C THR A 279 -10.37 -7.10 4.13
N ASP A 280 -11.38 -6.25 4.39
CA ASP A 280 -11.16 -4.91 4.96
C ASP A 280 -10.43 -4.97 6.33
N GLN A 281 -10.73 -5.98 7.14
CA GLN A 281 -10.04 -6.23 8.42
C GLN A 281 -8.60 -6.66 8.21
N GLY A 282 -8.39 -7.74 7.44
CA GLY A 282 -7.06 -8.35 7.30
C GLY A 282 -6.07 -7.39 6.68
N PHE A 283 -6.46 -6.67 5.62
CA PHE A 283 -5.59 -5.69 4.97
C PHE A 283 -5.21 -4.55 5.94
N MET A 284 -6.18 -3.98 6.65
CA MET A 284 -5.92 -2.93 7.63
C MET A 284 -5.05 -3.42 8.79
N ASP A 285 -5.31 -4.62 9.30
CA ASP A 285 -4.55 -5.20 10.41
C ASP A 285 -3.12 -5.55 10.00
N ALA A 286 -2.87 -6.00 8.75
CA ALA A 286 -1.51 -6.23 8.22
C ALA A 286 -0.70 -4.92 8.14
N VAL A 287 -1.27 -3.89 7.50
CA VAL A 287 -0.61 -2.58 7.36
C VAL A 287 -0.34 -1.95 8.73
N SER A 288 -1.32 -2.00 9.63
CA SER A 288 -1.16 -1.48 10.99
C SER A 288 -0.10 -2.25 11.79
N SER A 289 -0.02 -3.57 11.63
CA SER A 289 1.00 -4.42 12.28
C SER A 289 2.40 -4.09 11.79
N ALA A 290 2.60 -3.95 10.47
CA ALA A 290 3.88 -3.57 9.89
C ALA A 290 4.33 -2.15 10.33
N ILE A 291 3.39 -1.21 10.42
CA ILE A 291 3.68 0.17 10.88
C ILE A 291 4.09 0.19 12.36
N GLN A 292 3.46 -0.62 13.20
CA GLN A 292 3.79 -0.67 14.63
C GLN A 292 5.01 -1.56 14.96
N ASP A 293 5.46 -2.39 14.03
CA ASP A 293 6.69 -3.19 14.21
C ASP A 293 7.92 -2.28 14.21
N SER A 294 8.61 -2.20 15.34
CA SER A 294 9.77 -1.33 15.54
C SER A 294 10.99 -1.69 14.69
N GLU A 295 11.06 -2.90 14.15
CA GLU A 295 12.15 -3.35 13.27
C GLU A 295 11.94 -2.86 11.84
N VAL A 296 10.69 -2.74 11.37
CA VAL A 296 10.34 -2.30 10.02
C VAL A 296 10.59 -0.80 9.87
N SER A 297 11.31 -0.41 8.84
CA SER A 297 11.58 1.00 8.49
C SER A 297 10.90 1.45 7.20
N ILE A 298 10.65 0.52 6.29
CA ILE A 298 10.09 0.74 4.95
C ILE A 298 9.00 -0.30 4.72
N ILE A 299 7.91 0.08 4.06
CA ILE A 299 6.79 -0.81 3.77
C ILE A 299 6.50 -0.79 2.27
N SER A 300 6.32 -1.96 1.66
CA SER A 300 5.86 -2.17 0.29
C SER A 300 4.45 -2.74 0.30
N ILE A 301 3.57 -2.18 -0.53
CA ILE A 301 2.19 -2.64 -0.71
C ILE A 301 1.92 -2.71 -2.21
N SER A 302 1.69 -3.92 -2.69
CA SER A 302 1.43 -4.22 -4.10
C SER A 302 -0.04 -4.61 -4.35
N TRP A 303 -0.90 -4.38 -3.38
CA TRP A 303 -2.33 -4.68 -3.40
C TRP A 303 -3.16 -3.42 -3.29
N GLY A 304 -4.20 -3.32 -4.13
CA GLY A 304 -5.13 -2.21 -4.12
C GLY A 304 -6.41 -2.47 -4.92
N GLU A 305 -7.26 -1.47 -5.00
CA GLU A 305 -8.49 -1.42 -5.78
C GLU A 305 -8.88 0.05 -5.94
N ALA A 306 -9.74 0.36 -6.90
CA ALA A 306 -10.26 1.71 -7.08
C ALA A 306 -10.80 2.32 -5.76
N GLU A 307 -10.41 3.56 -5.42
CA GLU A 307 -10.85 4.18 -4.16
C GLU A 307 -12.37 4.25 -4.03
N SER A 308 -13.11 4.23 -5.14
CA SER A 308 -14.58 4.20 -5.18
C SER A 308 -15.20 2.89 -4.68
N GLU A 309 -14.44 1.79 -4.64
CA GLU A 309 -14.88 0.48 -4.15
C GLU A 309 -14.76 0.32 -2.62
N TYR A 310 -14.07 1.25 -1.97
CA TYR A 310 -13.92 1.27 -0.52
C TYR A 310 -15.03 2.04 0.19
N THR A 311 -15.33 1.67 1.43
CA THR A 311 -16.18 2.50 2.27
C THR A 311 -15.41 3.71 2.80
N ALA A 312 -16.10 4.82 3.06
CA ALA A 312 -15.45 5.99 3.64
C ALA A 312 -14.82 5.71 5.02
N GLN A 313 -15.38 4.78 5.80
CA GLN A 313 -14.76 4.32 7.05
C GLN A 313 -13.42 3.65 6.78
N THR A 314 -13.31 2.80 5.75
CA THR A 314 -12.08 2.11 5.36
C THR A 314 -11.02 3.10 4.91
N LEU A 315 -11.36 3.98 3.96
CA LEU A 315 -10.45 5.03 3.47
C LEU A 315 -9.91 5.92 4.61
N ASN A 316 -10.79 6.37 5.50
CA ASN A 316 -10.41 7.20 6.64
C ASN A 316 -9.52 6.45 7.66
N SER A 317 -9.79 5.18 7.92
CA SER A 317 -9.03 4.39 8.88
C SER A 317 -7.61 4.10 8.37
N PHE A 318 -7.49 3.67 7.11
CA PHE A 318 -6.18 3.51 6.47
C PHE A 318 -5.39 4.82 6.44
N ASN A 319 -6.04 5.92 6.08
CA ASN A 319 -5.36 7.23 6.06
C ASN A 319 -4.83 7.63 7.43
N GLN A 320 -5.56 7.31 8.53
CA GLN A 320 -5.07 7.50 9.89
C GLN A 320 -3.90 6.56 10.24
N ILE A 321 -3.89 5.33 9.74
CA ILE A 321 -2.81 4.36 9.93
C ILE A 321 -1.55 4.83 9.17
N PHE A 322 -1.68 5.38 7.96
CA PHE A 322 -0.54 5.98 7.25
C PHE A 322 -0.02 7.26 7.91
N GLN A 323 -0.87 8.05 8.55
CA GLN A 323 -0.40 9.15 9.41
C GLN A 323 0.41 8.64 10.62
N ASP A 324 0.08 7.45 11.14
CA ASP A 324 0.90 6.81 12.17
C ASP A 324 2.29 6.47 11.63
N ALA A 325 2.39 5.92 10.40
CA ALA A 325 3.66 5.67 9.73
C ALA A 325 4.51 6.95 9.61
N VAL A 326 3.89 8.07 9.18
CA VAL A 326 4.56 9.38 9.11
C VAL A 326 5.19 9.75 10.44
N THR A 327 4.44 9.65 11.54
CA THR A 327 4.94 10.08 12.86
C THR A 327 5.94 9.11 13.48
N LEU A 328 5.92 7.84 13.06
CA LEU A 328 6.88 6.81 13.43
C LEU A 328 8.13 6.77 12.51
N GLY A 329 8.18 7.69 11.52
CA GLY A 329 9.33 7.81 10.61
C GLY A 329 9.48 6.63 9.66
N LYS A 330 8.38 6.03 9.20
CA LYS A 330 8.38 4.96 8.21
C LYS A 330 8.02 5.49 6.83
N THR A 331 8.62 4.90 5.81
CA THR A 331 8.30 5.17 4.40
C THR A 331 7.39 4.06 3.87
N VAL A 332 6.32 4.42 3.17
CA VAL A 332 5.38 3.46 2.59
C VAL A 332 5.31 3.68 1.08
N PHE A 333 5.62 2.65 0.31
CA PHE A 333 5.49 2.60 -1.15
C PHE A 333 4.30 1.74 -1.52
N VAL A 334 3.50 2.20 -2.48
CA VAL A 334 2.25 1.53 -2.88
C VAL A 334 2.13 1.55 -4.40
N ALA A 335 1.90 0.40 -5.00
CA ALA A 335 1.59 0.27 -6.42
C ALA A 335 0.32 1.05 -6.78
N SER A 336 0.32 1.76 -7.92
CA SER A 336 -0.79 2.65 -8.28
C SER A 336 -1.84 2.02 -9.18
N GLY A 337 -1.76 0.71 -9.42
CA GLY A 337 -2.71 -0.04 -10.23
C GLY A 337 -2.25 -0.32 -11.66
N ASP A 338 -2.89 -1.29 -12.30
CA ASP A 338 -2.51 -1.85 -13.60
C ASP A 338 -3.63 -1.78 -14.65
N ASN A 339 -4.67 -0.98 -14.40
CA ASN A 339 -5.83 -0.91 -15.28
C ASN A 339 -6.06 0.52 -15.82
N GLY A 340 -4.98 1.26 -16.01
CA GLY A 340 -5.00 2.62 -16.55
C GLY A 340 -5.80 3.59 -15.69
N SER A 341 -6.23 4.69 -16.30
CA SER A 341 -6.96 5.76 -15.61
C SER A 341 -8.37 5.39 -15.14
N SER A 342 -8.91 4.24 -15.54
CA SER A 342 -10.21 3.75 -15.07
C SER A 342 -10.13 2.87 -13.83
N ASP A 343 -8.92 2.40 -13.52
CA ASP A 343 -8.63 1.38 -12.51
C ASP A 343 -9.57 0.16 -12.56
N GLY A 344 -9.99 -0.22 -13.79
CA GLY A 344 -10.87 -1.34 -14.05
C GLY A 344 -12.36 -1.10 -13.75
N VAL A 345 -12.76 0.10 -13.34
CA VAL A 345 -14.16 0.46 -13.13
C VAL A 345 -14.82 0.83 -14.46
N SER A 346 -15.96 0.20 -14.79
CA SER A 346 -16.62 0.29 -16.09
C SER A 346 -17.74 1.32 -16.14
N ASP A 347 -17.61 2.46 -15.43
CA ASP A 347 -18.64 3.52 -15.39
C ASP A 347 -18.34 4.70 -16.31
N GLY A 348 -17.19 4.67 -17.00
CA GLY A 348 -16.73 5.71 -17.91
C GLY A 348 -16.13 6.94 -17.21
N GLN A 349 -15.83 6.84 -15.92
CA GLN A 349 -15.11 7.85 -15.15
C GLN A 349 -13.65 7.43 -14.94
N ASN A 350 -12.82 8.36 -14.48
CA ASN A 350 -11.48 8.07 -14.04
C ASN A 350 -11.50 7.71 -12.55
N HIS A 351 -10.71 6.72 -12.19
CA HIS A 351 -10.55 6.25 -10.82
C HIS A 351 -9.07 6.09 -10.53
N VAL A 352 -8.67 6.40 -9.30
CA VAL A 352 -7.31 6.13 -8.82
C VAL A 352 -7.35 4.98 -7.84
N ASP A 353 -6.27 4.21 -7.83
CA ASP A 353 -6.09 3.11 -6.90
C ASP A 353 -5.90 3.58 -5.46
N PHE A 354 -6.41 2.82 -4.52
CA PHE A 354 -6.17 2.95 -3.11
C PHE A 354 -5.57 1.64 -2.58
N PRO A 355 -4.46 1.69 -1.80
CA PRO A 355 -3.98 2.81 -0.96
C PRO A 355 -3.07 3.86 -1.62
N ALA A 356 -2.69 3.74 -2.89
CA ALA A 356 -1.79 4.69 -3.57
C ALA A 356 -2.28 6.15 -3.54
N SER A 357 -3.60 6.36 -3.49
CA SER A 357 -4.21 7.70 -3.43
C SER A 357 -4.14 8.37 -2.06
N SER A 358 -3.70 7.67 -0.99
CA SER A 358 -3.47 8.32 0.30
C SER A 358 -2.32 9.35 0.20
N PRO A 359 -2.46 10.57 0.76
CA PRO A 359 -1.39 11.57 0.73
C PRO A 359 -0.20 11.25 1.65
N TYR A 360 -0.23 10.13 2.37
CA TYR A 360 0.80 9.72 3.34
C TYR A 360 1.60 8.50 2.90
N VAL A 361 1.43 8.09 1.65
CA VAL A 361 2.21 7.05 0.98
C VAL A 361 2.84 7.57 -0.30
N VAL A 362 3.85 6.90 -0.82
CA VAL A 362 4.40 7.16 -2.16
C VAL A 362 3.71 6.23 -3.15
N GLY A 363 2.86 6.79 -4.02
CA GLY A 363 2.23 6.04 -5.11
C GLY A 363 3.24 5.79 -6.23
N CYS A 364 3.38 4.54 -6.63
CA CYS A 364 4.35 4.05 -7.62
C CYS A 364 3.63 3.64 -8.91
N GLY A 365 3.82 4.40 -9.97
CA GLY A 365 3.32 4.13 -11.31
C GLY A 365 4.27 3.33 -12.18
N GLY A 366 3.85 3.00 -13.39
CA GLY A 366 4.55 2.11 -14.31
C GLY A 366 5.03 2.79 -15.59
N THR A 367 6.23 2.39 -16.04
CA THR A 367 6.82 2.78 -17.32
C THR A 367 7.18 1.55 -18.14
N THR A 368 7.37 1.74 -19.45
CA THR A 368 8.04 0.83 -20.38
C THR A 368 9.48 1.30 -20.51
N LEU A 369 10.43 0.47 -20.08
CA LEU A 369 11.85 0.79 -20.02
C LEU A 369 12.62 0.06 -21.12
N GLU A 370 13.26 0.77 -22.02
CA GLU A 370 14.17 0.19 -23.00
C GLU A 370 15.62 0.56 -22.71
N ALA A 371 16.46 -0.44 -22.51
CA ALA A 371 17.89 -0.25 -22.34
C ALA A 371 18.61 -0.21 -23.68
N SER A 372 19.71 0.53 -23.74
CA SER A 372 20.65 0.50 -24.85
C SER A 372 21.16 -0.92 -25.13
N THR A 373 21.60 -1.20 -26.34
CA THR A 373 22.04 -2.53 -26.79
C THR A 373 23.10 -3.18 -25.88
N ASN A 374 23.88 -2.39 -25.14
CA ASN A 374 24.86 -2.89 -24.17
C ASN A 374 24.31 -2.98 -22.74
N GLY A 375 23.03 -2.64 -22.51
CA GLY A 375 22.36 -2.72 -21.22
C GLY A 375 22.86 -1.73 -20.16
N SER A 376 23.62 -0.67 -20.55
CA SER A 376 24.28 0.20 -19.58
C SER A 376 23.60 1.57 -19.37
N THR A 377 22.69 1.94 -20.25
CA THR A 377 21.96 3.22 -20.20
C THR A 377 20.53 3.03 -20.66
N ILE A 378 19.64 3.87 -20.21
CA ILE A 378 18.28 3.97 -20.71
C ILE A 378 18.34 4.56 -22.13
N GLU A 379 17.76 3.87 -23.11
CA GLU A 379 17.62 4.33 -24.49
C GLU A 379 16.30 5.10 -24.65
N SER A 380 15.19 4.51 -24.14
CA SER A 380 13.89 5.18 -24.04
C SER A 380 13.14 4.75 -22.79
N GLU A 381 12.29 5.63 -22.30
CA GLU A 381 11.36 5.30 -21.22
C GLU A 381 10.07 6.09 -21.45
N THR A 382 8.94 5.38 -21.46
CA THR A 382 7.62 5.94 -21.73
C THR A 382 6.61 5.45 -20.70
N VAL A 383 5.44 6.06 -20.61
CA VAL A 383 4.34 5.55 -19.77
C VAL A 383 3.92 4.17 -20.27
N TRP A 384 3.82 3.19 -19.36
CA TRP A 384 3.32 1.87 -19.68
C TRP A 384 1.83 1.91 -20.03
N ASN A 385 1.49 1.45 -21.24
CA ASN A 385 0.11 1.32 -21.67
C ASN A 385 -0.03 0.27 -22.79
N GLU A 386 -0.36 -0.94 -22.42
CA GLU A 386 -0.69 -2.06 -23.29
C GLU A 386 -2.17 -2.48 -23.15
N ASP A 387 -3.04 -1.55 -22.74
CA ASP A 387 -4.47 -1.80 -22.52
C ASP A 387 -5.19 -2.25 -23.80
N ALA A 388 -4.77 -1.74 -24.96
CA ALA A 388 -5.30 -2.14 -26.26
C ALA A 388 -5.04 -3.63 -26.59
N GLN A 389 -3.98 -4.20 -26.02
CA GLN A 389 -3.58 -5.60 -26.13
C GLN A 389 -4.18 -6.46 -25.00
N GLY A 390 -4.74 -5.83 -23.96
CA GLY A 390 -5.27 -6.47 -22.77
C GLY A 390 -4.18 -6.83 -21.76
N GLU A 391 -3.00 -6.24 -21.89
CA GLU A 391 -1.84 -6.49 -21.02
C GLU A 391 -1.67 -5.42 -19.92
N GLY A 392 -2.61 -4.50 -19.83
CA GLY A 392 -2.69 -3.50 -18.76
C GLY A 392 -2.10 -2.15 -19.11
N ALA A 393 -2.16 -1.24 -18.15
CA ALA A 393 -1.60 0.10 -18.21
C ALA A 393 -1.43 0.64 -16.79
N THR A 394 -0.44 1.52 -16.58
CA THR A 394 -0.22 2.13 -15.27
C THR A 394 -1.45 2.87 -14.76
N GLY A 395 -1.81 2.63 -13.52
CA GLY A 395 -2.80 3.43 -12.81
C GLY A 395 -2.30 4.86 -12.56
N GLY A 396 -3.24 5.77 -12.43
CA GLY A 396 -2.94 7.16 -12.14
C GLY A 396 -4.11 8.09 -12.46
N GLY A 397 -4.06 9.30 -11.93
CA GLY A 397 -5.13 10.27 -12.03
C GLY A 397 -5.18 11.23 -10.86
N VAL A 398 -6.38 11.62 -10.46
CA VAL A 398 -6.61 12.54 -9.35
C VAL A 398 -7.69 11.96 -8.43
N SER A 399 -7.35 11.81 -7.15
CA SER A 399 -8.27 11.31 -6.13
C SER A 399 -9.51 12.22 -6.01
N ASP A 400 -10.65 11.59 -5.87
CA ASP A 400 -11.93 12.26 -5.58
C ASP A 400 -12.21 12.35 -4.07
N VAL A 401 -11.38 11.72 -3.25
CA VAL A 401 -11.55 11.63 -1.79
C VAL A 401 -10.54 12.45 -1.03
N PHE A 402 -9.26 12.34 -1.39
CA PHE A 402 -8.17 12.97 -0.65
C PHE A 402 -7.81 14.34 -1.24
N PRO A 403 -7.76 15.39 -0.42
CA PRO A 403 -7.46 16.74 -0.90
C PRO A 403 -6.00 16.83 -1.40
N LEU A 404 -5.74 17.81 -2.25
CA LEU A 404 -4.41 18.13 -2.73
C LEU A 404 -3.46 18.40 -1.56
N PRO A 405 -2.41 17.60 -1.37
CA PRO A 405 -1.46 17.83 -0.29
C PRO A 405 -0.55 19.02 -0.59
N SER A 406 -0.01 19.66 0.46
CA SER A 406 0.81 20.86 0.32
C SER A 406 2.06 20.65 -0.54
N TYR A 407 2.65 19.46 -0.55
CA TYR A 407 3.82 19.15 -1.34
C TYR A 407 3.53 19.05 -2.85
N GLN A 408 2.27 18.83 -3.25
CA GLN A 408 1.84 18.84 -4.66
C GLN A 408 1.33 20.22 -5.14
N ALA A 409 1.32 21.23 -4.29
CA ALA A 409 0.73 22.54 -4.63
C ALA A 409 1.31 23.19 -5.90
N ASN A 410 2.55 22.85 -6.27
CA ASN A 410 3.23 23.37 -7.47
C ASN A 410 3.38 22.32 -8.59
N ALA A 411 2.77 21.15 -8.45
CA ALA A 411 2.88 20.04 -9.41
C ALA A 411 1.89 20.18 -10.60
N ASN A 412 1.08 21.23 -10.64
CA ASN A 412 0.05 21.44 -11.66
C ASN A 412 -0.95 20.28 -11.77
N VAL A 413 -1.26 19.63 -10.65
CA VAL A 413 -2.24 18.52 -10.61
C VAL A 413 -3.56 18.98 -11.23
N PRO A 414 -4.14 18.23 -12.19
CA PRO A 414 -5.44 18.55 -12.76
C PRO A 414 -6.55 18.63 -11.69
N PRO A 415 -7.64 19.36 -11.94
CA PRO A 415 -8.74 19.40 -10.99
C PRO A 415 -9.40 18.02 -10.84
N PRO A 416 -9.82 17.64 -9.62
CA PRO A 416 -10.56 16.40 -9.39
C PRO A 416 -11.94 16.44 -10.06
N GLN A 417 -12.55 15.26 -10.26
CA GLN A 417 -13.90 15.16 -10.80
C GLN A 417 -14.95 15.69 -9.81
N ASN A 418 -14.65 15.65 -8.52
CA ASN A 418 -15.48 16.26 -7.48
C ASN A 418 -14.68 17.24 -6.60
N SER A 419 -15.39 18.10 -5.85
CA SER A 419 -14.77 19.21 -5.10
C SER A 419 -13.99 18.81 -3.84
N ASN A 420 -14.00 17.53 -3.45
CA ASN A 420 -13.37 17.06 -2.19
C ASN A 420 -11.99 16.48 -2.41
N GLY A 421 -11.66 16.06 -3.65
CA GLY A 421 -10.41 15.45 -4.03
C GLY A 421 -9.29 16.44 -4.34
N GLY A 422 -8.27 15.93 -5.02
CA GLY A 422 -7.15 16.73 -5.52
C GLY A 422 -5.79 16.08 -5.42
N ARG A 423 -5.62 15.01 -4.63
CA ARG A 423 -4.37 14.25 -4.57
C ARG A 423 -4.05 13.64 -5.93
N GLY A 424 -2.95 14.04 -6.54
CA GLY A 424 -2.46 13.50 -7.82
C GLY A 424 -1.68 12.19 -7.63
N VAL A 425 -1.97 11.17 -8.44
CA VAL A 425 -1.37 9.83 -8.43
C VAL A 425 -0.83 9.54 -9.82
N PRO A 426 0.37 8.89 -9.95
CA PRO A 426 1.31 8.49 -8.92
C PRO A 426 2.23 9.63 -8.45
N ASP A 427 3.09 9.39 -7.43
CA ASP A 427 4.17 10.31 -7.08
C ASP A 427 5.39 10.10 -7.96
N VAL A 428 5.74 8.84 -8.21
CA VAL A 428 6.93 8.38 -8.94
C VAL A 428 6.55 7.19 -9.83
N SER A 429 7.44 6.79 -10.72
CA SER A 429 7.25 5.61 -11.57
C SER A 429 8.54 4.80 -11.73
N GLY A 430 8.43 3.63 -12.34
CA GLY A 430 9.52 2.75 -12.70
C GLY A 430 9.07 1.69 -13.68
N ASP A 431 9.99 0.86 -14.16
CA ASP A 431 9.71 -0.22 -15.11
C ASP A 431 8.62 -1.14 -14.58
N ALA A 432 7.55 -1.31 -15.35
CA ALA A 432 6.36 -2.08 -14.97
C ALA A 432 5.74 -2.83 -16.15
N ASP A 433 6.16 -2.53 -17.38
CA ASP A 433 5.61 -3.18 -18.56
C ASP A 433 6.06 -4.65 -18.61
N PRO A 434 5.15 -5.63 -18.73
CA PRO A 434 5.53 -7.03 -18.90
C PRO A 434 6.42 -7.29 -20.13
N GLU A 435 6.36 -6.45 -21.17
CA GLU A 435 7.21 -6.56 -22.35
C GLU A 435 8.67 -6.16 -22.10
N THR A 436 8.94 -5.37 -21.05
CA THR A 436 10.26 -5.03 -20.54
C THR A 436 10.48 -5.50 -19.09
N GLY A 437 9.70 -6.49 -18.67
CA GLY A 437 9.49 -6.89 -17.28
C GLY A 437 10.67 -7.60 -16.61
N TYR A 438 10.40 -8.08 -15.42
CA TYR A 438 11.37 -8.68 -14.52
C TYR A 438 11.42 -10.19 -14.67
N ASN A 439 12.64 -10.74 -14.80
CA ASN A 439 12.86 -12.17 -14.67
C ASN A 439 12.78 -12.56 -13.19
N VAL A 440 11.84 -13.42 -12.84
CA VAL A 440 11.58 -13.93 -11.51
C VAL A 440 11.38 -15.45 -11.54
N VAL A 441 11.40 -16.10 -10.37
CA VAL A 441 11.11 -17.53 -10.22
C VAL A 441 9.88 -17.68 -9.35
N ILE A 442 8.81 -18.27 -9.90
CA ILE A 442 7.55 -18.48 -9.19
C ILE A 442 7.22 -19.95 -9.24
N ASP A 443 6.97 -20.57 -8.08
CA ASP A 443 6.67 -22.00 -7.95
C ASP A 443 7.67 -22.87 -8.75
N GLY A 444 8.96 -22.57 -8.65
CA GLY A 444 10.05 -23.27 -9.35
C GLY A 444 10.15 -23.01 -10.85
N SER A 445 9.40 -22.06 -11.40
CA SER A 445 9.37 -21.74 -12.84
C SER A 445 9.83 -20.32 -13.11
N ASN A 446 10.71 -20.15 -14.11
CA ASN A 446 11.08 -18.80 -14.56
C ASN A 446 9.89 -18.14 -15.26
N GLN A 447 9.58 -16.92 -14.85
CA GLN A 447 8.52 -16.08 -15.40
C GLN A 447 9.07 -14.70 -15.74
N VAL A 448 8.41 -14.00 -16.66
CA VAL A 448 8.61 -12.58 -16.88
C VAL A 448 7.35 -11.85 -16.42
N ILE A 449 7.51 -10.96 -15.46
CA ILE A 449 6.41 -10.24 -14.83
C ILE A 449 6.65 -8.74 -14.90
N GLY A 450 5.58 -8.01 -15.16
CA GLY A 450 5.48 -6.57 -14.98
C GLY A 450 4.36 -6.22 -13.99
N GLY A 451 3.87 -5.00 -14.10
CA GLY A 451 2.87 -4.42 -13.21
C GLY A 451 3.48 -3.43 -12.22
N THR A 452 2.66 -2.55 -11.71
CA THR A 452 3.11 -1.56 -10.71
C THR A 452 3.54 -2.20 -9.38
N SER A 453 3.19 -3.49 -9.18
CA SER A 453 3.70 -4.35 -8.10
C SER A 453 5.22 -4.51 -8.10
N ALA A 454 5.88 -4.48 -9.27
CA ALA A 454 7.34 -4.52 -9.31
C ALA A 454 7.98 -3.20 -8.83
N VAL A 455 7.26 -2.08 -8.96
CA VAL A 455 7.80 -0.74 -8.69
C VAL A 455 7.82 -0.42 -7.19
N ALA A 456 6.80 -0.81 -6.44
CA ALA A 456 6.76 -0.56 -5.00
C ALA A 456 7.93 -1.23 -4.24
N PRO A 457 8.22 -2.53 -4.39
CA PRO A 457 9.38 -3.18 -3.76
C PRO A 457 10.72 -2.68 -4.32
N LEU A 458 10.78 -2.28 -5.59
CA LEU A 458 11.98 -1.66 -6.17
C LEU A 458 12.34 -0.36 -5.45
N TYR A 459 11.35 0.54 -5.21
CA TYR A 459 11.56 1.76 -4.43
C TYR A 459 11.83 1.47 -2.95
N ALA A 460 11.18 0.48 -2.37
CA ALA A 460 11.48 0.05 -1.01
C ALA A 460 12.95 -0.36 -0.85
N ALA A 461 13.46 -1.13 -1.81
CA ALA A 461 14.87 -1.51 -1.86
C ALA A 461 15.81 -0.33 -2.11
N LEU A 462 15.46 0.62 -3.00
CA LEU A 462 16.21 1.86 -3.21
C LEU A 462 16.36 2.62 -1.89
N PHE A 463 15.26 2.79 -1.16
CA PHE A 463 15.28 3.54 0.10
C PHE A 463 15.96 2.77 1.23
N ALA A 464 15.98 1.44 1.22
CA ALA A 464 16.83 0.65 2.13
C ALA A 464 18.32 0.96 1.89
N ARG A 465 18.76 1.04 0.63
CA ARG A 465 20.13 1.40 0.27
C ARG A 465 20.45 2.86 0.59
N ILE A 466 19.54 3.79 0.34
CA ILE A 466 19.69 5.21 0.72
C ILE A 466 19.81 5.35 2.24
N ASN A 467 18.97 4.68 3.01
CA ASN A 467 19.02 4.73 4.47
C ASN A 467 20.34 4.17 5.04
N GLU A 468 20.87 3.10 4.45
CA GLU A 468 22.21 2.61 4.80
C GLU A 468 23.28 3.67 4.53
N ALA A 469 23.25 4.32 3.37
CA ALA A 469 24.21 5.36 3.00
C ALA A 469 24.11 6.59 3.92
N LEU A 470 22.90 7.04 4.24
CA LEU A 470 22.65 8.15 5.18
C LEU A 470 23.19 7.82 6.59
N ARG A 471 22.92 6.61 7.07
CA ARG A 471 23.46 6.15 8.36
C ARG A 471 24.98 6.12 8.37
N GLY A 472 25.62 5.72 7.26
CA GLY A 472 27.07 5.78 7.08
C GLY A 472 27.63 7.20 7.19
N GLN A 473 26.81 8.21 6.92
CA GLN A 473 27.12 9.64 7.05
C GLN A 473 26.67 10.24 8.39
N ASN A 474 26.17 9.45 9.34
CA ASN A 474 25.53 9.86 10.58
C ASN A 474 24.31 10.78 10.39
N LEU A 475 23.60 10.59 9.27
CA LEU A 475 22.32 11.24 8.99
C LEU A 475 21.16 10.34 9.41
N PRO A 476 20.00 10.90 9.76
CA PRO A 476 18.81 10.11 10.07
C PRO A 476 18.30 9.35 8.84
N ARG A 477 17.56 8.27 9.08
CA ARG A 477 16.77 7.60 8.04
C ARG A 477 15.76 8.55 7.42
N VAL A 478 15.43 8.32 6.17
CA VAL A 478 14.26 8.94 5.55
C VAL A 478 13.01 8.25 6.09
N GLY A 479 12.03 9.05 6.49
CA GLY A 479 10.70 8.59 6.87
C GLY A 479 9.67 9.00 5.82
N PHE A 480 8.75 9.90 6.18
CA PHE A 480 7.78 10.45 5.23
C PHE A 480 8.48 11.32 4.18
N VAL A 481 8.69 10.76 3.01
CA VAL A 481 9.59 11.32 1.97
C VAL A 481 8.87 12.18 0.94
N ASN A 482 7.53 12.08 0.82
CA ASN A 482 6.80 12.78 -0.24
C ASN A 482 7.17 14.28 -0.38
N PRO A 483 7.25 15.08 0.70
CA PRO A 483 7.62 16.49 0.56
C PRO A 483 9.01 16.71 -0.06
N GLN A 484 9.96 15.81 0.20
CA GLN A 484 11.31 15.89 -0.35
C GLN A 484 11.36 15.49 -1.83
N LEU A 485 10.61 14.46 -2.26
CA LEU A 485 10.56 14.05 -3.66
C LEU A 485 10.14 15.24 -4.56
N TYR A 486 9.12 15.98 -4.15
CA TYR A 486 8.65 17.16 -4.91
C TYR A 486 9.56 18.37 -4.83
N GLN A 487 10.54 18.40 -3.90
CA GLN A 487 11.59 19.42 -3.85
C GLN A 487 12.75 19.12 -4.81
N PHE A 488 12.93 17.86 -5.21
CA PHE A 488 14.07 17.38 -6.00
C PHE A 488 13.67 16.75 -7.34
N PRO A 489 12.89 17.45 -8.20
CA PRO A 489 12.44 16.85 -9.47
C PRO A 489 13.61 16.48 -10.40
N GLY A 490 14.79 17.08 -10.23
CA GLY A 490 16.00 16.72 -10.97
C GLY A 490 16.57 15.33 -10.65
N ALA A 491 16.16 14.73 -9.52
CA ALA A 491 16.53 13.37 -9.13
C ALA A 491 15.71 12.27 -9.84
N PHE A 492 14.90 12.66 -10.83
CA PHE A 492 14.10 11.74 -11.63
C PHE A 492 14.37 11.90 -13.12
N ASN A 493 14.14 10.85 -13.89
CA ASN A 493 14.02 10.90 -15.33
C ASN A 493 12.58 11.33 -15.63
N ASP A 494 12.41 12.52 -16.17
CA ASP A 494 11.11 13.07 -16.52
C ASP A 494 10.51 12.32 -17.72
N ILE A 495 9.38 11.62 -17.53
CA ILE A 495 8.72 10.83 -18.56
C ILE A 495 7.75 11.74 -19.30
N THR A 496 8.03 12.02 -20.57
CA THR A 496 7.28 13.01 -21.36
C THR A 496 6.53 12.42 -22.54
N SER A 497 6.45 11.09 -22.61
CA SER A 497 5.81 10.35 -23.72
C SER A 497 4.92 9.23 -23.21
N GLY A 498 3.79 9.01 -23.88
CA GLY A 498 2.80 8.00 -23.54
C GLY A 498 1.62 8.56 -22.75
N ASN A 499 0.73 7.67 -22.35
CA ASN A 499 -0.47 7.98 -21.57
C ASN A 499 -0.98 6.73 -20.87
N ASN A 500 -1.86 6.89 -19.87
CA ASN A 500 -2.51 5.76 -19.20
C ASN A 500 -4.02 5.63 -19.53
N GLY A 501 -4.41 6.17 -20.67
CA GLY A 501 -5.81 6.30 -21.08
C GLY A 501 -6.25 7.76 -21.08
N ALA A 502 -6.66 8.30 -19.93
CA ALA A 502 -7.15 9.69 -19.85
C ALA A 502 -6.03 10.73 -19.66
N PHE A 503 -4.91 10.36 -19.05
CA PHE A 503 -3.84 11.31 -18.72
C PHE A 503 -2.62 11.09 -19.60
N GLN A 504 -2.11 12.20 -20.16
CA GLN A 504 -0.92 12.21 -21.02
C GLN A 504 0.31 12.56 -20.19
N ALA A 505 1.44 11.92 -20.49
CA ALA A 505 2.74 12.36 -19.98
C ALA A 505 3.14 13.73 -20.52
N GLY A 506 3.85 14.49 -19.72
CA GLY A 506 4.32 15.84 -20.08
C GLY A 506 5.46 16.28 -19.17
N PRO A 507 6.08 17.44 -19.45
CA PRO A 507 7.19 17.93 -18.65
C PRO A 507 6.82 18.20 -17.19
N GLY A 508 7.63 17.69 -16.26
CA GLY A 508 7.40 17.76 -14.82
C GLY A 508 6.40 16.69 -14.34
N TRP A 509 5.78 16.90 -13.19
CA TRP A 509 4.82 15.94 -12.68
C TRP A 509 3.57 15.85 -13.57
N ASP A 510 3.15 14.65 -13.89
CA ASP A 510 1.87 14.36 -14.56
C ASP A 510 1.14 13.16 -13.92
N ALA A 511 -0.15 13.02 -14.22
CA ALA A 511 -1.03 12.02 -13.62
C ALA A 511 -0.90 10.61 -14.24
N ALA A 512 0.07 10.37 -15.09
CA ALA A 512 0.37 9.06 -15.68
C ALA A 512 1.70 8.47 -15.16
N SER A 513 2.71 9.32 -14.90
CA SER A 513 4.06 8.90 -14.50
C SER A 513 4.62 9.59 -13.25
N GLY A 514 3.86 10.53 -12.65
CA GLY A 514 4.34 11.27 -11.49
C GLY A 514 5.55 12.14 -11.81
N LEU A 515 6.56 12.13 -10.95
CA LEU A 515 7.86 12.80 -11.16
C LEU A 515 8.77 12.04 -12.13
N GLY A 516 8.37 10.82 -12.52
CA GLY A 516 9.15 9.93 -13.37
C GLY A 516 9.93 8.86 -12.60
N SER A 517 10.88 8.20 -13.28
CA SER A 517 11.71 7.11 -12.73
C SER A 517 12.94 7.64 -11.98
N PRO A 518 13.49 6.91 -11.00
CA PRO A 518 14.50 7.46 -10.10
C PRO A 518 15.89 7.55 -10.73
N LYS A 519 16.66 8.54 -10.32
CA LYS A 519 18.13 8.58 -10.43
C LYS A 519 18.69 8.39 -9.03
N GLY A 520 18.94 7.15 -8.63
CA GLY A 520 19.22 6.78 -7.24
C GLY A 520 20.38 7.54 -6.60
N ASP A 521 21.51 7.71 -7.31
CA ASP A 521 22.66 8.48 -6.82
C ASP A 521 22.32 9.97 -6.63
N SER A 522 21.53 10.56 -7.54
CA SER A 522 21.07 11.95 -7.41
C SER A 522 20.13 12.12 -6.22
N LEU A 523 19.19 11.18 -6.07
CA LEU A 523 18.25 11.18 -4.95
C LEU A 523 18.97 11.05 -3.59
N LEU A 524 19.98 10.16 -3.51
CA LEU A 524 20.84 10.05 -2.32
C LEU A 524 21.59 11.36 -2.05
N ALA A 525 22.17 11.98 -3.07
CA ALA A 525 22.90 13.25 -2.92
C ALA A 525 21.99 14.35 -2.37
N ASP A 526 20.79 14.50 -2.93
CA ASP A 526 19.81 15.50 -2.51
C ASP A 526 19.31 15.26 -1.07
N LEU A 527 18.98 14.01 -0.74
CA LEU A 527 18.54 13.62 0.61
C LEU A 527 19.66 13.71 1.67
N SER A 528 20.93 13.65 1.25
CA SER A 528 22.09 13.89 2.13
C SER A 528 22.37 15.38 2.41
N GLY A 529 21.59 16.29 1.84
CA GLY A 529 21.81 17.74 1.94
C GLY A 529 22.98 18.25 1.07
N GLY A 530 23.49 17.43 0.15
CA GLY A 530 24.47 17.80 -0.87
C GLY A 530 23.76 18.50 -2.02
N SER A 531 23.77 19.84 -2.03
CA SER A 531 23.34 20.58 -3.22
C SER A 531 24.21 20.19 -4.41
N SER A 532 23.59 19.76 -5.52
CA SER A 532 24.20 19.48 -6.82
C SER A 532 24.80 20.74 -7.52
N SER A 533 25.26 21.74 -6.76
CA SER A 533 25.75 23.03 -7.26
C SER A 533 27.24 23.08 -7.58
N ASN A 534 27.96 21.95 -7.74
CA ASN A 534 29.37 21.96 -8.09
C ASN A 534 29.82 20.87 -9.08
N LEU A 535 29.12 20.72 -10.22
CA LEU A 535 29.64 19.97 -11.38
C LEU A 535 29.54 20.78 -12.68
N THR A 536 29.89 22.09 -12.63
CA THR A 536 30.23 22.85 -13.83
C THR A 536 31.45 23.70 -13.52
N GLY A 537 32.65 23.17 -13.82
CA GLY A 537 33.85 23.97 -13.73
C GLY A 537 35.16 23.18 -13.64
N SER A 538 35.61 22.58 -14.74
CA SER A 538 36.97 22.75 -15.30
C SER A 538 37.17 21.80 -16.49
#